data_e6f78a0e654d119e1f06a4121a20396a
#
_entry.id   e6f78a0e654d119e1f06a4121a20396a
#
_cell.length_a   1.000
_cell.length_b   1.000
_cell.length_c   1.000
_cell.angle_alpha   90.00
_cell.angle_beta   90.00
_cell.angle_gamma   90.00
#
_symmetry.space_group_name_H-M   'P 1'
#
loop_
_entity.id
_entity.type
_entity.pdbx_description
1 polymer ?
#
loop_
_entity_poly.entity_id
_entity_poly.type
_entity_poly.pdbx_seq_one_letter_code
_entity_poly.pdbx_strand_id
1 'polypeptide(L)'
;MASIDKIAPEHYQERAHFKECCIYQVYPASFCDSNGDGVGDVQGIISKLDYLKDLGVDVIWLSPVYKSPFVNNGYDISDYHEIDARFGTLADVDELISEMHRRDMKLVMDLVVNHCSDQHQWFVESRKSKDNPYRDFFWWRAQKFSSEGERLPPNNWREEFSTGSAWEWDETTQEYYLHLYCKEQPDLNWENPKLRQAVYDDIMKWWLDRGCDGFRMDVINLISKVPSLPDAPIKNPNDKFQEPYKYCANGPRVHEFLLEMNREVLSKYPDLITVGETPFTHHDFDVLVPYVLPENKELQTIFQFEQQEVDGYPQLVPKDYQLSEFKEITSRWQVEMQKRGGWNSIYLENHDVARSVSRFGNDSTPEYRIATAKLLAAMQCTLSGTLYVYQGEEIAMANLPKDWPIEEYIDIASQTYYAEELAVRKAKSGAPNPDMSDIMNGLQRKARDHARNPMQWDDSPNAGFSLRGDAKPWMRVHDDYRDWNVAKQIGDPDSVLSFWKRMLAFRKGHLSCTYGYYTLLSPGDEEVFAYVKEYKDERMLVVLNFTKDTGSYTLPKEAGDLSNVSDSIGNYRGPLPDLKSGKVELRPYEALVVVT
;
A
#
# COMPACT_ATOMS: atom_id res chain seq x y z
N MET A 1 -5.55 -6.75 -36.14
CA MET A 1 -5.67 -7.33 -34.80
C MET A 1 -7.14 -7.45 -34.49
N ALA A 2 -7.60 -8.63 -34.09
CA ALA A 2 -9.02 -8.87 -33.82
C ALA A 2 -9.49 -7.95 -32.69
N SER A 3 -10.73 -7.47 -32.80
CA SER A 3 -11.44 -6.82 -31.69
C SER A 3 -11.28 -7.71 -30.45
N ILE A 4 -10.66 -7.18 -29.41
CA ILE A 4 -10.68 -7.84 -28.10
C ILE A 4 -12.14 -8.02 -27.78
N ASP A 5 -12.60 -9.26 -27.70
CA ASP A 5 -13.98 -9.54 -27.31
C ASP A 5 -14.22 -8.85 -25.97
N LYS A 6 -15.16 -7.89 -25.94
CA LYS A 6 -15.59 -7.12 -24.77
C LYS A 6 -16.39 -8.03 -23.83
N ILE A 7 -15.76 -9.06 -23.28
CA ILE A 7 -16.43 -10.05 -22.45
C ILE A 7 -15.80 -10.00 -21.05
N ALA A 8 -16.17 -8.96 -20.28
CA ALA A 8 -16.15 -9.12 -18.83
C ALA A 8 -17.42 -9.87 -18.41
N PRO A 9 -17.37 -10.69 -17.39
CA PRO A 9 -18.55 -11.26 -16.75
C PRO A 9 -19.52 -10.15 -16.34
N GLU A 10 -20.83 -10.42 -16.40
CA GLU A 10 -21.89 -9.44 -16.12
C GLU A 10 -21.71 -8.77 -14.74
N HIS A 11 -21.33 -9.55 -13.71
CA HIS A 11 -21.10 -9.05 -12.35
C HIS A 11 -19.96 -8.02 -12.23
N TYR A 12 -19.03 -7.97 -13.19
CA TYR A 12 -17.97 -6.95 -13.18
C TYR A 12 -18.54 -5.53 -13.19
N GLN A 13 -19.63 -5.32 -13.94
CA GLN A 13 -20.29 -4.03 -14.08
C GLN A 13 -21.38 -3.77 -13.02
N GLU A 14 -21.64 -4.71 -12.11
CA GLU A 14 -22.54 -4.47 -10.97
C GLU A 14 -21.97 -3.39 -10.06
N ARG A 15 -22.78 -2.37 -9.81
CA ARG A 15 -22.39 -1.25 -8.95
C ARG A 15 -22.34 -1.68 -7.50
N ALA A 16 -21.28 -1.25 -6.81
CA ALA A 16 -21.10 -1.50 -5.38
C ALA A 16 -20.31 -0.35 -4.75
N HIS A 17 -20.62 -0.05 -3.48
CA HIS A 17 -19.95 1.04 -2.75
C HIS A 17 -18.43 0.87 -2.75
N PHE A 18 -17.91 -0.32 -2.45
CA PHE A 18 -16.46 -0.58 -2.41
C PHE A 18 -15.77 -0.35 -3.76
N LYS A 19 -16.48 -0.45 -4.89
CA LYS A 19 -15.94 -0.20 -6.23
C LYS A 19 -15.83 1.30 -6.56
N GLU A 20 -16.73 2.10 -6.00
CA GLU A 20 -16.92 3.52 -6.36
C GLU A 20 -16.31 4.48 -5.34
N CYS A 21 -16.07 4.02 -4.11
CA CYS A 21 -15.52 4.86 -3.04
C CYS A 21 -14.05 5.22 -3.28
N CYS A 22 -13.66 6.37 -2.71
CA CYS A 22 -12.27 6.75 -2.50
C CYS A 22 -11.87 6.41 -1.07
N ILE A 23 -10.86 5.55 -0.92
CA ILE A 23 -10.30 5.17 0.37
C ILE A 23 -9.01 5.97 0.59
N TYR A 24 -8.93 6.66 1.72
CA TYR A 24 -7.76 7.43 2.10
C TYR A 24 -7.04 6.71 3.23
N GLN A 25 -5.77 6.37 3.03
CA GLN A 25 -4.97 5.75 4.07
C GLN A 25 -4.39 6.81 5.01
N VAL A 26 -4.66 6.65 6.30
CA VAL A 26 -4.03 7.42 7.38
C VAL A 26 -2.99 6.55 8.08
N TYR A 27 -1.75 7.04 8.12
CA TYR A 27 -0.68 6.55 8.97
C TYR A 27 -0.64 7.39 10.26
N PRO A 28 -1.20 6.89 11.38
CA PRO A 28 -1.58 7.73 12.52
C PRO A 28 -0.43 8.54 13.08
N ALA A 29 0.73 7.89 13.29
CA ALA A 29 1.90 8.52 13.91
C ALA A 29 2.36 9.80 13.20
N SER A 30 2.06 9.94 11.90
CA SER A 30 2.51 11.06 11.06
C SER A 30 1.36 11.93 10.53
N PHE A 31 0.13 11.73 10.97
CA PHE A 31 -0.99 12.48 10.40
C PHE A 31 -1.22 13.84 11.09
N CYS A 32 -1.55 13.85 12.38
CA CYS A 32 -1.75 15.06 13.16
C CYS A 32 -1.60 14.77 14.66
N ASP A 33 -0.75 15.50 15.34
CA ASP A 33 -0.53 15.42 16.78
C ASP A 33 -1.41 16.45 17.50
N SER A 34 -2.43 15.98 18.22
CA SER A 34 -3.36 16.87 18.94
C SER A 34 -2.89 17.24 20.33
N ASN A 35 -2.12 16.37 20.98
CA ASN A 35 -1.74 16.47 22.39
C ASN A 35 -0.38 17.14 22.61
N GLY A 36 0.49 17.19 21.58
CA GLY A 36 1.80 17.84 21.60
C GLY A 36 2.91 16.95 22.14
N ASP A 37 2.79 15.63 22.03
CA ASP A 37 3.84 14.71 22.41
C ASP A 37 4.80 14.36 21.24
N GLY A 38 4.47 14.83 20.04
CA GLY A 38 5.25 14.65 18.83
C GLY A 38 4.84 13.44 17.98
N VAL A 39 3.82 12.69 18.39
CA VAL A 39 3.25 11.57 17.64
C VAL A 39 1.80 11.91 17.27
N GLY A 40 1.41 11.65 16.03
CA GLY A 40 0.02 11.83 15.61
C GLY A 40 -0.91 10.87 16.35
N ASP A 41 -2.16 11.30 16.57
CA ASP A 41 -3.11 10.58 17.40
C ASP A 41 -4.54 10.58 16.82
N VAL A 42 -5.44 9.79 17.42
CA VAL A 42 -6.83 9.64 16.97
C VAL A 42 -7.60 10.96 17.03
N GLN A 43 -7.38 11.78 18.06
CA GLN A 43 -8.01 13.11 18.17
C GLN A 43 -7.51 14.07 17.08
N GLY A 44 -6.23 13.96 16.70
CA GLY A 44 -5.68 14.66 15.55
C GLY A 44 -6.36 14.24 14.24
N ILE A 45 -6.65 12.94 14.06
CA ILE A 45 -7.41 12.45 12.90
C ILE A 45 -8.83 13.04 12.90
N ILE A 46 -9.54 13.00 14.03
CA ILE A 46 -10.89 13.56 14.17
C ILE A 46 -10.90 15.04 13.78
N SER A 47 -9.89 15.80 14.17
CA SER A 47 -9.76 17.23 13.84
C SER A 47 -9.67 17.53 12.33
N LYS A 48 -9.33 16.53 11.52
CA LYS A 48 -9.12 16.65 10.06
C LYS A 48 -10.22 15.97 9.22
N LEU A 49 -11.26 15.40 9.83
CA LEU A 49 -12.33 14.71 9.11
C LEU A 49 -13.06 15.59 8.09
N ASP A 50 -13.30 16.88 8.42
CA ASP A 50 -13.94 17.81 7.50
C ASP A 50 -13.06 18.12 6.27
N TYR A 51 -11.73 18.17 6.45
CA TYR A 51 -10.77 18.28 5.35
C TYR A 51 -10.85 17.05 4.41
N LEU A 52 -10.84 15.85 4.98
CA LEU A 52 -10.92 14.61 4.20
C LEU A 52 -12.27 14.48 3.46
N LYS A 53 -13.37 14.85 4.13
CA LYS A 53 -14.70 14.86 3.49
C LYS A 53 -14.78 15.88 2.34
N ASP A 54 -14.21 17.06 2.52
CA ASP A 54 -14.15 18.11 1.49
C ASP A 54 -13.22 17.74 0.32
N LEU A 55 -12.18 16.94 0.58
CA LEU A 55 -11.35 16.34 -0.48
C LEU A 55 -12.16 15.38 -1.37
N GLY A 56 -13.17 14.72 -0.82
CA GLY A 56 -14.02 13.74 -1.51
C GLY A 56 -13.79 12.29 -1.06
N VAL A 57 -13.14 12.10 0.10
CA VAL A 57 -12.90 10.80 0.72
C VAL A 57 -14.20 10.21 1.25
N ASP A 58 -14.41 8.92 1.01
CA ASP A 58 -15.57 8.16 1.47
C ASP A 58 -15.22 7.21 2.61
N VAL A 59 -13.97 6.73 2.65
CA VAL A 59 -13.49 5.71 3.58
C VAL A 59 -12.10 6.07 4.08
N ILE A 60 -11.84 5.92 5.36
CA ILE A 60 -10.48 5.95 5.90
C ILE A 60 -10.02 4.50 6.14
N TRP A 61 -8.88 4.14 5.59
CA TRP A 61 -8.09 3.00 6.05
C TRP A 61 -7.09 3.51 7.09
N LEU A 62 -7.26 3.05 8.33
CA LEU A 62 -6.42 3.40 9.46
C LEU A 62 -5.34 2.33 9.65
N SER A 63 -4.07 2.68 9.47
CA SER A 63 -2.94 1.81 9.84
C SER A 63 -2.96 1.52 11.34
N PRO A 64 -2.32 0.44 11.84
CA PRO A 64 -2.53 -0.06 13.20
C PRO A 64 -2.38 1.00 14.30
N VAL A 65 -3.38 1.07 15.16
CA VAL A 65 -3.38 1.90 16.39
C VAL A 65 -3.45 1.05 17.66
N TYR A 66 -3.45 -0.28 17.50
CA TYR A 66 -3.52 -1.21 18.60
C TYR A 66 -2.28 -1.13 19.49
N LYS A 67 -2.40 -1.61 20.72
CA LYS A 67 -1.27 -1.71 21.65
C LYS A 67 -0.15 -2.55 21.05
N SER A 68 1.04 -1.97 21.01
CA SER A 68 2.21 -2.56 20.35
C SER A 68 3.50 -2.13 21.02
N PRO A 69 4.53 -3.00 21.10
CA PRO A 69 5.91 -2.60 21.42
C PRO A 69 6.55 -1.69 20.37
N PHE A 70 5.98 -1.63 19.16
CA PHE A 70 6.47 -0.79 18.05
C PHE A 70 7.85 -1.20 17.49
N VAL A 71 8.17 -2.47 17.51
CA VAL A 71 9.37 -2.97 16.83
C VAL A 71 9.24 -2.81 15.32
N ASN A 72 8.04 -3.06 14.79
CA ASN A 72 7.71 -2.84 13.38
C ASN A 72 6.52 -1.87 13.23
N ASN A 73 6.67 -0.68 13.80
CA ASN A 73 5.77 0.46 13.60
C ASN A 73 4.26 0.16 13.79
N GLY A 74 3.93 -0.71 14.76
CA GLY A 74 2.56 -1.08 15.11
C GLY A 74 2.06 -2.39 14.51
N TYR A 75 2.80 -3.00 13.58
CA TYR A 75 2.46 -4.31 13.01
C TYR A 75 2.89 -5.50 13.90
N ASP A 76 3.43 -5.23 15.06
CA ASP A 76 3.72 -6.17 16.16
C ASP A 76 2.69 -5.96 17.29
N ILE A 77 1.45 -6.45 17.07
CA ILE A 77 0.31 -6.18 17.96
C ILE A 77 0.39 -7.06 19.20
N SER A 78 0.42 -6.43 20.39
CA SER A 78 0.44 -7.12 21.68
C SER A 78 -0.94 -7.26 22.33
N ASP A 79 -1.92 -6.42 21.94
CA ASP A 79 -3.32 -6.51 22.36
C ASP A 79 -4.22 -5.86 21.31
N TYR A 80 -5.15 -6.65 20.74
CA TYR A 80 -6.09 -6.18 19.73
C TYR A 80 -7.29 -5.41 20.29
N HIS A 81 -7.51 -5.42 21.60
CA HIS A 81 -8.61 -4.74 22.28
C HIS A 81 -8.21 -3.41 22.92
N GLU A 82 -6.91 -3.17 23.05
CA GLU A 82 -6.38 -1.91 23.58
C GLU A 82 -5.79 -1.06 22.47
N ILE A 83 -5.95 0.25 22.61
CA ILE A 83 -5.26 1.24 21.77
C ILE A 83 -3.94 1.60 22.42
N ASP A 84 -2.89 1.72 21.61
CA ASP A 84 -1.60 2.18 22.12
C ASP A 84 -1.71 3.60 22.64
N ALA A 85 -1.15 3.85 23.82
CA ALA A 85 -1.26 5.12 24.53
C ALA A 85 -0.72 6.33 23.73
N ARG A 86 0.15 6.08 22.73
CA ARG A 86 0.62 7.10 21.79
C ARG A 86 -0.51 7.65 20.93
N PHE A 87 -1.49 6.82 20.59
CA PHE A 87 -2.59 7.18 19.69
C PHE A 87 -3.87 7.58 20.41
N GLY A 88 -3.94 7.36 21.71
CA GLY A 88 -5.12 7.69 22.53
C GLY A 88 -5.72 6.47 23.23
N THR A 89 -7.03 6.45 23.31
CA THR A 89 -7.78 5.41 24.02
C THR A 89 -8.82 4.74 23.12
N LEU A 90 -9.40 3.64 23.59
CA LEU A 90 -10.52 2.99 22.91
C LEU A 90 -11.73 3.93 22.74
N ALA A 91 -11.96 4.83 23.71
CA ALA A 91 -13.03 5.83 23.62
C ALA A 91 -12.79 6.83 22.49
N ASP A 92 -11.53 7.20 22.23
CA ASP A 92 -11.18 8.07 21.10
C ASP A 92 -11.46 7.39 19.75
N VAL A 93 -11.24 6.09 19.65
CA VAL A 93 -11.57 5.33 18.43
C VAL A 93 -13.10 5.19 18.26
N ASP A 94 -13.84 4.98 19.34
CA ASP A 94 -15.33 5.00 19.32
C ASP A 94 -15.85 6.36 18.84
N GLU A 95 -15.24 7.45 19.29
CA GLU A 95 -15.55 8.80 18.84
C GLU A 95 -15.22 8.98 17.36
N LEU A 96 -14.04 8.50 16.89
CA LEU A 96 -13.66 8.54 15.49
C LEU A 96 -14.70 7.85 14.60
N ILE A 97 -15.10 6.61 14.95
CA ILE A 97 -16.13 5.85 14.22
C ILE A 97 -17.44 6.66 14.16
N SER A 98 -17.90 7.19 15.29
CA SER A 98 -19.13 7.97 15.37
C SER A 98 -19.07 9.25 14.52
N GLU A 99 -17.96 9.99 14.59
CA GLU A 99 -17.74 11.23 13.83
C GLU A 99 -17.61 10.97 12.32
N MET A 100 -17.05 9.84 11.94
CA MET A 100 -17.00 9.41 10.54
C MET A 100 -18.38 9.05 10.02
N HIS A 101 -19.13 8.21 10.74
CA HIS A 101 -20.50 7.85 10.36
C HIS A 101 -21.42 9.05 10.26
N ARG A 102 -21.29 10.04 11.16
CA ARG A 102 -22.05 11.30 11.08
C ARG A 102 -21.77 12.10 9.78
N ARG A 103 -20.63 11.86 9.15
CA ARG A 103 -20.22 12.46 7.86
C ARG A 103 -20.47 11.55 6.66
N ASP A 104 -21.19 10.46 6.80
CA ASP A 104 -21.31 9.41 5.78
C ASP A 104 -19.93 8.96 5.27
N MET A 105 -19.01 8.70 6.19
CA MET A 105 -17.69 8.11 5.95
C MET A 105 -17.58 6.79 6.70
N LYS A 106 -16.78 5.86 6.17
CA LYS A 106 -16.56 4.54 6.74
C LYS A 106 -15.13 4.37 7.25
N LEU A 107 -14.95 3.54 8.29
CA LEU A 107 -13.64 3.19 8.84
C LEU A 107 -13.26 1.74 8.50
N VAL A 108 -12.14 1.56 7.83
CA VAL A 108 -11.48 0.27 7.61
C VAL A 108 -10.27 0.18 8.53
N MET A 109 -10.24 -0.83 9.40
CA MET A 109 -9.13 -1.10 10.31
C MET A 109 -8.12 -2.05 9.68
N ASP A 110 -6.88 -2.00 10.14
CA ASP A 110 -5.85 -2.97 9.73
C ASP A 110 -6.02 -4.28 10.51
N LEU A 111 -6.09 -5.42 9.84
CA LEU A 111 -6.19 -6.75 10.42
C LEU A 111 -4.87 -7.50 10.23
N VAL A 112 -4.05 -7.50 11.26
CA VAL A 112 -2.74 -8.18 11.27
C VAL A 112 -2.91 -9.54 11.92
N VAL A 113 -3.02 -10.61 11.13
CA VAL A 113 -3.32 -11.97 11.64
C VAL A 113 -2.46 -13.06 11.01
N ASN A 114 -1.44 -12.71 10.24
CA ASN A 114 -0.38 -13.64 9.90
C ASN A 114 0.57 -13.87 11.09
N HIS A 115 0.78 -12.85 11.89
CA HIS A 115 1.66 -12.83 13.08
C HIS A 115 1.05 -11.92 14.15
N CYS A 116 1.59 -11.97 15.35
CA CYS A 116 1.34 -10.99 16.42
C CYS A 116 2.65 -10.65 17.12
N SER A 117 2.62 -9.76 18.13
CA SER A 117 3.81 -9.49 18.95
C SER A 117 4.20 -10.71 19.80
N ASP A 118 5.48 -10.85 20.08
CA ASP A 118 6.02 -11.78 21.08
C ASP A 118 5.54 -11.43 22.51
N GLN A 119 4.97 -10.22 22.70
CA GLN A 119 4.35 -9.77 23.94
C GLN A 119 2.84 -10.02 23.98
N HIS A 120 2.24 -10.53 22.89
CA HIS A 120 0.83 -10.92 22.89
C HIS A 120 0.59 -12.08 23.85
N GLN A 121 -0.53 -12.04 24.57
CA GLN A 121 -0.85 -13.06 25.61
C GLN A 121 -0.78 -14.49 25.05
N TRP A 122 -1.21 -14.73 23.81
CA TRP A 122 -1.14 -16.05 23.18
C TRP A 122 0.31 -16.55 23.08
N PHE A 123 1.26 -15.68 22.68
CA PHE A 123 2.66 -16.09 22.55
C PHE A 123 3.34 -16.25 23.91
N VAL A 124 3.09 -15.31 24.84
CA VAL A 124 3.59 -15.39 26.22
C VAL A 124 3.17 -16.71 26.89
N GLU A 125 1.92 -17.12 26.69
CA GLU A 125 1.44 -18.41 27.19
C GLU A 125 2.10 -19.58 26.45
N SER A 126 2.18 -19.54 25.12
CA SER A 126 2.71 -20.63 24.30
C SER A 126 4.17 -20.99 24.65
N ARG A 127 4.95 -20.02 25.15
CA ARG A 127 6.36 -20.19 25.59
C ARG A 127 6.53 -20.83 26.96
N LYS A 128 5.46 -20.93 27.77
CA LYS A 128 5.58 -21.44 29.14
C LYS A 128 5.87 -22.95 29.20
N SER A 129 5.22 -23.71 28.29
CA SER A 129 5.46 -25.15 28.17
C SER A 129 4.98 -25.69 26.82
N LYS A 130 5.49 -26.87 26.44
CA LYS A 130 5.04 -27.58 25.22
C LYS A 130 3.60 -28.08 25.27
N ASP A 131 3.05 -28.22 26.47
CA ASP A 131 1.67 -28.68 26.71
C ASP A 131 0.69 -27.52 26.94
N ASN A 132 1.13 -26.26 26.80
CA ASN A 132 0.27 -25.09 26.98
C ASN A 132 -0.84 -25.07 25.91
N PRO A 133 -2.09 -24.72 26.26
CA PRO A 133 -3.21 -24.64 25.30
C PRO A 133 -2.98 -23.73 24.08
N TYR A 134 -2.10 -22.73 24.21
CA TYR A 134 -1.74 -21.81 23.14
C TYR A 134 -0.50 -22.25 22.34
N ARG A 135 0.11 -23.41 22.68
CA ARG A 135 1.34 -23.87 22.03
C ARG A 135 1.16 -23.94 20.52
N ASP A 136 0.12 -24.58 20.06
CA ASP A 136 -0.17 -24.80 18.66
C ASP A 136 -0.80 -23.57 17.94
N PHE A 137 -0.91 -22.43 18.62
CA PHE A 137 -1.27 -21.17 17.97
C PHE A 137 -0.12 -20.62 17.13
N PHE A 138 1.09 -21.14 17.34
CA PHE A 138 2.30 -20.74 16.64
C PHE A 138 3.00 -21.94 16.03
N TRP A 139 3.91 -21.66 15.09
CA TRP A 139 4.71 -22.67 14.44
C TRP A 139 5.97 -22.96 15.26
N TRP A 140 5.96 -24.07 15.99
CA TRP A 140 7.11 -24.53 16.78
C TRP A 140 7.73 -25.77 16.13
N ARG A 141 9.08 -25.85 16.11
CA ARG A 141 9.81 -27.00 15.56
C ARG A 141 11.07 -27.27 16.36
N ALA A 142 11.42 -28.55 16.46
CA ALA A 142 12.70 -28.97 17.04
C ALA A 142 13.87 -28.53 16.14
N GLN A 143 15.03 -28.36 16.77
CA GLN A 143 16.29 -28.08 16.10
C GLN A 143 16.74 -29.25 15.19
N LYS A 144 17.49 -28.93 14.14
CA LYS A 144 18.38 -29.86 13.44
C LYS A 144 19.80 -29.75 14.00
N PHE A 145 20.66 -30.70 13.66
CA PHE A 145 22.09 -30.64 13.98
C PHE A 145 22.92 -30.79 12.71
N SER A 146 24.02 -30.05 12.64
CA SER A 146 25.03 -30.24 11.59
C SER A 146 25.81 -31.56 11.83
N SER A 147 26.62 -31.95 10.86
CA SER A 147 27.57 -33.08 11.01
C SER A 147 28.59 -32.88 12.13
N GLU A 148 28.81 -31.61 12.54
CA GLU A 148 29.75 -31.21 13.60
C GLU A 148 29.05 -31.05 14.94
N GLY A 149 27.73 -31.30 15.01
CA GLY A 149 26.92 -31.20 16.23
C GLY A 149 26.45 -29.79 16.57
N GLU A 150 26.56 -28.84 15.65
CA GLU A 150 26.01 -27.50 15.84
C GLU A 150 24.50 -27.49 15.71
N ARG A 151 23.84 -26.73 16.57
CA ARG A 151 22.39 -26.52 16.50
C ARG A 151 22.02 -25.68 15.28
N LEU A 152 21.10 -26.19 14.47
CA LEU A 152 20.59 -25.55 13.27
C LEU A 152 19.08 -25.32 13.37
N PRO A 153 18.56 -24.28 12.71
CA PRO A 153 17.12 -24.08 12.58
C PRO A 153 16.46 -25.21 11.77
N PRO A 154 15.12 -25.32 11.84
CA PRO A 154 14.37 -26.40 11.17
C PRO A 154 14.52 -26.46 9.65
N ASN A 155 14.71 -25.30 9.01
CA ASN A 155 14.95 -25.19 7.56
C ASN A 155 15.82 -23.95 7.27
N ASN A 156 16.05 -23.68 5.96
CA ASN A 156 16.90 -22.59 5.50
C ASN A 156 16.12 -21.29 5.18
N TRP A 157 14.97 -21.06 5.79
CA TRP A 157 14.17 -19.87 5.50
C TRP A 157 14.81 -18.61 6.05
N ARG A 158 14.83 -17.56 5.21
CA ARG A 158 15.28 -16.21 5.54
C ARG A 158 14.07 -15.36 5.97
N GLU A 159 14.26 -14.50 6.94
CA GLU A 159 13.28 -13.49 7.32
C GLU A 159 13.32 -12.27 6.36
N GLU A 160 12.30 -11.41 6.40
CA GLU A 160 12.10 -10.37 5.37
C GLU A 160 13.03 -9.17 5.53
N PHE A 161 13.35 -8.74 6.74
CA PHE A 161 14.06 -7.49 6.99
C PHE A 161 15.58 -7.63 7.14
N SER A 162 16.09 -8.85 7.15
CA SER A 162 17.52 -9.11 7.26
C SER A 162 17.96 -10.33 6.45
N THR A 163 19.27 -10.64 6.52
CA THR A 163 19.82 -11.89 5.98
C THR A 163 19.73 -13.07 6.95
N GLY A 164 19.06 -12.86 8.08
CA GLY A 164 18.90 -13.82 9.18
C GLY A 164 17.94 -14.97 8.91
N SER A 165 17.90 -15.90 9.89
CA SER A 165 16.95 -17.02 9.87
C SER A 165 15.54 -16.55 10.20
N ALA A 166 14.54 -17.11 9.52
CA ALA A 166 13.12 -16.96 9.90
C ALA A 166 12.73 -17.80 11.13
N TRP A 167 13.69 -18.35 11.85
CA TRP A 167 13.49 -19.17 13.04
C TRP A 167 14.30 -18.65 14.20
N GLU A 168 13.65 -18.37 15.33
CA GLU A 168 14.29 -17.94 16.58
C GLU A 168 14.20 -19.04 17.63
N TRP A 169 15.31 -19.25 18.34
CA TRP A 169 15.42 -20.27 19.40
C TRP A 169 14.80 -19.79 20.71
N ASP A 170 13.91 -20.60 21.28
CA ASP A 170 13.37 -20.37 22.61
C ASP A 170 14.07 -21.22 23.65
N GLU A 171 14.80 -20.57 24.57
CA GLU A 171 15.53 -21.25 25.63
C GLU A 171 14.61 -21.91 26.67
N THR A 172 13.37 -21.45 26.80
CA THR A 172 12.42 -22.00 27.80
C THR A 172 11.95 -23.38 27.39
N THR A 173 11.53 -23.53 26.14
CA THR A 173 10.94 -24.79 25.65
C THR A 173 11.90 -25.60 24.79
N GLN A 174 13.10 -25.10 24.51
CA GLN A 174 14.13 -25.77 23.71
C GLN A 174 13.62 -26.18 22.32
N GLU A 175 12.95 -25.23 21.64
CA GLU A 175 12.47 -25.36 20.26
C GLU A 175 12.58 -24.01 19.54
N TYR A 176 12.49 -24.02 18.22
CA TYR A 176 12.42 -22.83 17.38
C TYR A 176 10.98 -22.45 17.13
N TYR A 177 10.68 -21.14 17.12
CA TYR A 177 9.44 -20.61 16.56
C TYR A 177 9.70 -19.88 15.24
N LEU A 178 8.70 -19.91 14.34
CA LEU A 178 8.74 -19.24 13.04
C LEU A 178 8.39 -17.76 13.18
N HIS A 179 9.15 -16.90 12.50
CA HIS A 179 8.84 -15.50 12.24
C HIS A 179 9.27 -15.14 10.82
N LEU A 180 8.35 -14.81 9.94
CA LEU A 180 8.70 -14.37 8.57
C LEU A 180 9.18 -12.93 8.52
N TYR A 181 8.87 -12.14 9.54
CA TYR A 181 9.32 -10.76 9.75
C TYR A 181 10.28 -10.70 10.95
N CYS A 182 10.19 -9.68 11.79
CA CYS A 182 11.07 -9.60 12.97
C CYS A 182 10.85 -10.80 13.92
N LYS A 183 11.90 -11.16 14.68
CA LYS A 183 11.78 -12.20 15.71
C LYS A 183 10.74 -11.88 16.78
N GLU A 184 10.41 -10.61 16.95
CA GLU A 184 9.35 -10.12 17.82
C GLU A 184 7.94 -10.26 17.21
N GLN A 185 7.84 -10.82 15.97
CA GLN A 185 6.59 -11.05 15.25
C GLN A 185 6.38 -12.55 14.94
N PRO A 186 6.15 -13.41 15.96
CA PRO A 186 5.93 -14.84 15.76
C PRO A 186 4.71 -15.11 14.87
N ASP A 187 4.88 -15.99 13.89
CA ASP A 187 3.86 -16.37 12.92
C ASP A 187 2.77 -17.25 13.53
N LEU A 188 1.52 -16.89 13.31
CA LEU A 188 0.35 -17.63 13.75
C LEU A 188 0.12 -18.88 12.89
N ASN A 189 -0.30 -19.96 13.54
CA ASN A 189 -0.54 -21.26 12.90
C ASN A 189 -2.02 -21.43 12.53
N TRP A 190 -2.39 -20.97 11.35
CA TRP A 190 -3.76 -21.06 10.82
C TRP A 190 -4.26 -22.49 10.56
N GLU A 191 -3.38 -23.49 10.58
CA GLU A 191 -3.81 -24.90 10.57
C GLU A 191 -4.62 -25.24 11.83
N ASN A 192 -4.42 -24.53 12.94
CA ASN A 192 -5.13 -24.74 14.18
C ASN A 192 -6.53 -24.07 14.16
N PRO A 193 -7.63 -24.85 14.17
CA PRO A 193 -8.98 -24.27 14.13
C PRO A 193 -9.34 -23.44 15.38
N LYS A 194 -8.69 -23.68 16.52
CA LYS A 194 -8.91 -22.86 17.73
C LYS A 194 -8.33 -21.46 17.57
N LEU A 195 -7.16 -21.34 16.88
CA LEU A 195 -6.62 -20.04 16.53
C LEU A 195 -7.56 -19.28 15.61
N ARG A 196 -8.04 -19.93 14.53
CA ARG A 196 -8.96 -19.29 13.58
C ARG A 196 -10.22 -18.78 14.29
N GLN A 197 -10.80 -19.60 15.17
CA GLN A 197 -11.97 -19.20 15.94
C GLN A 197 -11.68 -18.00 16.86
N ALA A 198 -10.52 -17.98 17.52
CA ALA A 198 -10.10 -16.85 18.35
C ALA A 198 -9.94 -15.56 17.51
N VAL A 199 -9.32 -15.64 16.32
CA VAL A 199 -9.24 -14.50 15.40
C VAL A 199 -10.64 -13.99 15.02
N TYR A 200 -11.57 -14.91 14.72
CA TYR A 200 -12.93 -14.52 14.32
C TYR A 200 -13.73 -13.89 15.47
N ASP A 201 -13.68 -14.47 16.65
CA ASP A 201 -14.51 -14.03 17.77
C ASP A 201 -13.89 -12.86 18.54
N ASP A 202 -12.59 -12.97 18.87
CA ASP A 202 -11.94 -12.02 19.76
C ASP A 202 -11.39 -10.80 19.03
N ILE A 203 -11.12 -10.89 17.70
CA ILE A 203 -10.58 -9.76 16.95
C ILE A 203 -11.62 -9.20 15.98
N MET A 204 -12.03 -9.99 14.98
CA MET A 204 -12.83 -9.47 13.88
C MET A 204 -14.22 -9.04 14.31
N LYS A 205 -14.99 -9.93 14.98
CA LYS A 205 -16.34 -9.58 15.43
C LYS A 205 -16.33 -8.47 16.46
N TRP A 206 -15.33 -8.47 17.34
CA TRP A 206 -15.19 -7.44 18.36
C TRP A 206 -15.08 -6.02 17.77
N TRP A 207 -14.31 -5.84 16.70
CA TRP A 207 -14.19 -4.57 16.01
C TRP A 207 -15.41 -4.22 15.17
N LEU A 208 -16.00 -5.21 14.48
CA LEU A 208 -17.21 -5.00 13.68
C LEU A 208 -18.42 -4.65 14.57
N ASP A 209 -18.55 -5.27 15.73
CA ASP A 209 -19.62 -4.96 16.71
C ASP A 209 -19.44 -3.55 17.31
N ARG A 210 -18.23 -2.98 17.29
CA ARG A 210 -17.97 -1.59 17.67
C ARG A 210 -18.27 -0.59 16.56
N GLY A 211 -18.51 -1.04 15.35
CA GLY A 211 -18.87 -0.17 14.23
C GLY A 211 -17.77 0.03 13.19
N CYS A 212 -16.66 -0.73 13.23
CA CYS A 212 -15.72 -0.80 12.13
C CYS A 212 -16.42 -1.30 10.86
N ASP A 213 -16.14 -0.69 9.71
CA ASP A 213 -16.81 -0.99 8.44
C ASP A 213 -16.03 -1.95 7.54
N GLY A 214 -14.98 -2.56 8.04
CA GLY A 214 -14.21 -3.54 7.28
C GLY A 214 -12.75 -3.61 7.66
N PHE A 215 -11.99 -4.37 6.86
CA PHE A 215 -10.60 -4.64 7.15
C PHE A 215 -9.69 -4.54 5.92
N ARG A 216 -8.54 -3.90 6.10
CA ARG A 216 -7.35 -4.16 5.28
C ARG A 216 -6.57 -5.28 5.96
N MET A 217 -6.38 -6.38 5.27
CA MET A 217 -5.80 -7.60 5.82
C MET A 217 -4.32 -7.67 5.46
N ASP A 218 -3.49 -7.49 6.48
CA ASP A 218 -2.03 -7.48 6.37
C ASP A 218 -1.51 -8.83 5.92
N VAL A 219 -0.70 -8.84 4.86
CA VAL A 219 -0.06 -10.02 4.25
C VAL A 219 -0.91 -11.29 4.27
N ILE A 220 -2.18 -11.15 3.93
CA ILE A 220 -3.19 -12.20 4.14
C ILE A 220 -2.92 -13.48 3.35
N ASN A 221 -2.16 -13.41 2.26
CA ASN A 221 -1.77 -14.60 1.51
C ASN A 221 -0.70 -15.44 2.21
N LEU A 222 -0.12 -14.96 3.32
CA LEU A 222 0.87 -15.68 4.12
C LEU A 222 0.25 -16.51 5.25
N ILE A 223 -1.05 -16.40 5.53
CA ILE A 223 -1.69 -17.16 6.63
C ILE A 223 -1.65 -18.66 6.39
N SER A 224 -1.63 -19.12 5.13
CA SER A 224 -1.49 -20.54 4.79
C SER A 224 -0.07 -20.82 4.30
N LYS A 225 0.57 -21.77 4.96
CA LYS A 225 1.91 -22.24 4.63
C LYS A 225 1.86 -23.73 4.29
N VAL A 226 2.86 -24.24 3.54
CA VAL A 226 3.01 -25.70 3.36
C VAL A 226 3.35 -26.32 4.71
N PRO A 227 2.53 -27.19 5.31
CA PRO A 227 2.67 -27.60 6.72
C PRO A 227 3.97 -28.37 7.05
N SER A 228 4.58 -29.01 6.04
CA SER A 228 5.87 -29.69 6.21
C SER A 228 7.06 -28.74 6.35
N LEU A 229 6.88 -27.44 6.01
CA LEU A 229 7.90 -26.38 6.07
C LEU A 229 9.24 -26.83 5.46
N PRO A 230 9.28 -27.23 4.16
CA PRO A 230 10.47 -27.77 3.53
C PRO A 230 11.54 -26.69 3.35
N ASP A 231 12.79 -27.10 3.11
CA ASP A 231 13.85 -26.17 2.76
C ASP A 231 13.48 -25.41 1.47
N ALA A 232 13.72 -24.10 1.49
CA ALA A 232 13.52 -23.22 0.34
C ALA A 232 14.57 -23.54 -0.76
N PRO A 233 14.21 -23.35 -2.05
CA PRO A 233 15.16 -23.50 -3.15
C PRO A 233 16.35 -22.56 -2.98
N ILE A 234 17.56 -23.06 -3.24
CA ILE A 234 18.77 -22.23 -3.20
C ILE A 234 18.78 -21.32 -4.44
N LYS A 235 18.47 -20.05 -4.25
CA LYS A 235 18.56 -19.01 -5.28
C LYS A 235 19.96 -18.39 -5.33
N ASN A 236 20.54 -18.08 -4.17
CA ASN A 236 21.91 -17.60 -4.04
C ASN A 236 22.70 -18.53 -3.13
N PRO A 237 23.69 -19.28 -3.67
CA PRO A 237 24.49 -20.22 -2.87
C PRO A 237 25.37 -19.54 -1.81
N ASN A 238 25.57 -18.22 -1.89
CA ASN A 238 26.34 -17.47 -0.90
C ASN A 238 25.50 -17.08 0.33
N ASP A 239 24.18 -17.14 0.23
CA ASP A 239 23.28 -16.81 1.30
C ASP A 239 23.02 -18.05 2.17
N LYS A 240 23.22 -17.90 3.47
CA LYS A 240 22.98 -19.00 4.43
C LYS A 240 21.49 -19.36 4.50
N PHE A 241 20.62 -18.38 4.38
CA PHE A 241 19.16 -18.53 4.38
C PHE A 241 18.57 -18.03 3.07
N GLN A 242 17.46 -18.62 2.64
CA GLN A 242 16.86 -18.42 1.34
C GLN A 242 15.43 -17.93 1.45
N GLU A 243 14.94 -17.23 0.43
CA GLU A 243 13.56 -16.73 0.36
C GLU A 243 12.53 -17.88 0.40
N PRO A 244 11.58 -17.86 1.37
CA PRO A 244 10.66 -18.97 1.59
C PRO A 244 9.35 -18.89 0.80
N TYR A 245 9.12 -17.84 -0.01
CA TYR A 245 7.79 -17.45 -0.51
C TYR A 245 7.07 -18.55 -1.28
N LYS A 246 7.80 -19.43 -1.96
CA LYS A 246 7.23 -20.63 -2.60
C LYS A 246 6.41 -21.52 -1.64
N TYR A 247 6.72 -21.48 -0.35
CA TYR A 247 6.14 -22.36 0.66
C TYR A 247 5.34 -21.65 1.74
N CYS A 248 5.47 -20.34 1.83
CA CYS A 248 4.75 -19.54 2.83
C CYS A 248 3.77 -18.53 2.24
N ALA A 249 3.82 -18.24 0.91
CA ALA A 249 2.83 -17.40 0.25
C ALA A 249 1.84 -18.25 -0.56
N ASN A 250 0.57 -17.88 -0.53
CA ASN A 250 -0.52 -18.58 -1.24
C ASN A 250 -0.52 -20.10 -0.96
N GLY A 251 -0.35 -20.47 0.29
CA GLY A 251 -0.28 -21.88 0.70
C GLY A 251 -1.56 -22.65 0.36
N PRO A 252 -1.53 -23.99 0.47
CA PRO A 252 -2.56 -24.87 -0.11
C PRO A 252 -3.96 -24.68 0.46
N ARG A 253 -4.13 -24.02 1.59
CA ARG A 253 -5.41 -23.81 2.27
C ARG A 253 -5.83 -22.35 2.39
N VAL A 254 -5.15 -21.42 1.72
CA VAL A 254 -5.45 -19.99 1.86
C VAL A 254 -6.90 -19.67 1.49
N HIS A 255 -7.39 -20.17 0.38
CA HIS A 255 -8.77 -19.97 -0.07
C HIS A 255 -9.79 -20.63 0.88
N GLU A 256 -9.45 -21.82 1.45
CA GLU A 256 -10.28 -22.46 2.48
C GLU A 256 -10.41 -21.57 3.72
N PHE A 257 -9.30 -20.97 4.18
CA PHE A 257 -9.31 -20.09 5.35
C PHE A 257 -10.06 -18.79 5.09
N LEU A 258 -9.91 -18.20 3.92
CA LEU A 258 -10.63 -16.97 3.55
C LEU A 258 -12.14 -17.23 3.37
N LEU A 259 -12.54 -18.33 2.76
CA LEU A 259 -13.93 -18.73 2.66
C LEU A 259 -14.54 -19.00 4.05
N GLU A 260 -13.78 -19.67 4.95
CA GLU A 260 -14.19 -19.86 6.34
C GLU A 260 -14.38 -18.53 7.06
N MET A 261 -13.41 -17.60 6.93
CA MET A 261 -13.48 -16.25 7.48
C MET A 261 -14.72 -15.48 6.98
N ASN A 262 -15.02 -15.58 5.70
CA ASN A 262 -16.22 -14.96 5.14
C ASN A 262 -17.49 -15.57 5.75
N ARG A 263 -17.60 -16.90 5.78
CA ARG A 263 -18.75 -17.61 6.33
C ARG A 263 -18.96 -17.30 7.82
N GLU A 264 -17.88 -17.29 8.62
CA GLU A 264 -17.95 -17.12 10.08
C GLU A 264 -18.09 -15.67 10.51
N VAL A 265 -17.62 -14.72 9.69
CA VAL A 265 -17.59 -13.30 10.04
C VAL A 265 -18.15 -12.42 8.94
N LEU A 266 -17.46 -12.26 7.81
CA LEU A 266 -17.69 -11.15 6.89
C LEU A 266 -19.11 -11.13 6.31
N SER A 267 -19.68 -12.29 5.97
CA SER A 267 -21.04 -12.40 5.44
C SER A 267 -22.15 -12.06 6.45
N LYS A 268 -21.82 -11.91 7.73
CA LYS A 268 -22.80 -11.61 8.80
C LYS A 268 -22.98 -10.10 9.01
N TYR A 269 -22.12 -9.29 8.43
CA TYR A 269 -22.17 -7.83 8.53
C TYR A 269 -22.37 -7.23 7.13
N PRO A 270 -23.36 -6.34 6.97
CA PRO A 270 -23.65 -5.74 5.67
C PRO A 270 -22.60 -4.67 5.30
N ASP A 271 -22.44 -4.45 4.02
CA ASP A 271 -21.70 -3.33 3.42
C ASP A 271 -20.25 -3.17 3.90
N LEU A 272 -19.61 -4.26 4.32
CA LEU A 272 -18.19 -4.25 4.68
C LEU A 272 -17.31 -3.96 3.47
N ILE A 273 -16.14 -3.40 3.76
CA ILE A 273 -15.05 -3.21 2.80
C ILE A 273 -13.89 -4.10 3.20
N THR A 274 -13.44 -4.95 2.27
CA THR A 274 -12.30 -5.85 2.50
C THR A 274 -11.27 -5.71 1.40
N VAL A 275 -10.01 -5.56 1.82
CA VAL A 275 -8.86 -5.58 0.92
C VAL A 275 -7.76 -6.44 1.53
N GLY A 276 -7.21 -7.35 0.74
CA GLY A 276 -6.09 -8.22 1.14
C GLY A 276 -4.78 -7.70 0.57
N GLU A 277 -3.75 -7.69 1.40
CA GLU A 277 -2.40 -7.49 0.92
C GLU A 277 -1.81 -8.83 0.49
N THR A 278 -1.33 -8.93 -0.77
CA THR A 278 -0.85 -10.19 -1.37
C THR A 278 0.57 -10.04 -1.92
N PRO A 279 1.59 -9.83 -1.05
CA PRO A 279 2.98 -9.73 -1.48
C PRO A 279 3.50 -11.04 -2.08
N PHE A 280 4.66 -10.97 -2.77
CA PHE A 280 5.41 -12.11 -3.30
C PHE A 280 4.67 -12.94 -4.37
N THR A 281 3.58 -12.39 -4.93
CA THR A 281 2.76 -13.04 -5.95
C THR A 281 2.60 -12.09 -7.13
N HIS A 282 3.60 -12.01 -7.98
CA HIS A 282 3.63 -11.06 -9.07
C HIS A 282 2.43 -11.24 -10.04
N HIS A 283 2.66 -11.48 -11.30
CA HIS A 283 1.64 -11.52 -12.36
C HIS A 283 0.93 -12.88 -12.52
N ASP A 284 0.86 -13.69 -11.50
CA ASP A 284 0.14 -14.98 -11.56
C ASP A 284 -1.37 -14.78 -11.28
N PHE A 285 -2.10 -14.42 -12.33
CA PHE A 285 -3.54 -14.18 -12.25
C PHE A 285 -4.36 -15.44 -11.94
N ASP A 286 -3.82 -16.63 -12.17
CA ASP A 286 -4.50 -17.88 -11.79
C ASP A 286 -4.48 -18.07 -10.27
N VAL A 287 -3.48 -17.49 -9.59
CA VAL A 287 -3.40 -17.45 -8.13
C VAL A 287 -4.15 -16.25 -7.55
N LEU A 288 -4.04 -15.08 -8.16
CA LEU A 288 -4.51 -13.82 -7.58
C LEU A 288 -6.01 -13.56 -7.79
N VAL A 289 -6.54 -13.86 -8.98
CA VAL A 289 -7.96 -13.59 -9.27
C VAL A 289 -8.91 -14.35 -8.35
N PRO A 290 -8.66 -15.60 -7.97
CA PRO A 290 -9.52 -16.33 -7.05
C PRO A 290 -9.83 -15.61 -5.73
N TYR A 291 -8.91 -14.79 -5.21
CA TYR A 291 -9.15 -14.01 -3.98
C TYR A 291 -10.31 -13.01 -4.09
N VAL A 292 -10.59 -12.53 -5.32
CA VAL A 292 -11.51 -11.40 -5.57
C VAL A 292 -12.68 -11.76 -6.49
N LEU A 293 -12.86 -13.04 -6.79
CA LEU A 293 -14.05 -13.50 -7.52
C LEU A 293 -15.26 -13.53 -6.59
N PRO A 294 -16.38 -12.89 -6.94
CA PRO A 294 -17.58 -12.85 -6.10
C PRO A 294 -18.12 -14.24 -5.73
N GLU A 295 -18.02 -15.21 -6.65
CA GLU A 295 -18.45 -16.59 -6.44
C GLU A 295 -17.63 -17.32 -5.37
N ASN A 296 -16.36 -16.95 -5.19
CA ASN A 296 -15.50 -17.57 -4.16
C ASN A 296 -15.82 -17.05 -2.76
N LYS A 297 -16.48 -15.87 -2.65
CA LYS A 297 -16.86 -15.28 -1.37
C LYS A 297 -15.68 -15.15 -0.40
N GLU A 298 -14.59 -14.58 -0.86
CA GLU A 298 -13.39 -14.33 -0.07
C GLU A 298 -13.24 -12.84 0.22
N LEU A 299 -12.50 -12.12 -0.62
CA LEU A 299 -12.22 -10.69 -0.49
C LEU A 299 -12.87 -9.90 -1.63
N GLN A 300 -13.01 -8.59 -1.45
CA GLN A 300 -13.51 -7.71 -2.53
C GLN A 300 -12.39 -7.22 -3.43
N THR A 301 -11.21 -6.92 -2.85
CA THR A 301 -10.05 -6.42 -3.57
C THR A 301 -8.76 -6.96 -2.96
N ILE A 302 -7.66 -6.85 -3.71
CA ILE A 302 -6.30 -7.13 -3.22
C ILE A 302 -5.34 -6.02 -3.66
N PHE A 303 -4.31 -5.74 -2.85
CA PHE A 303 -3.17 -4.96 -3.24
C PHE A 303 -2.16 -5.84 -3.99
N GLN A 304 -1.81 -5.44 -5.20
CA GLN A 304 -0.75 -6.03 -6.00
C GLN A 304 0.55 -5.25 -5.84
N PHE A 305 1.69 -5.90 -5.99
CA PHE A 305 3.00 -5.29 -5.79
C PHE A 305 3.79 -5.10 -7.09
N GLU A 306 3.37 -5.70 -8.20
CA GLU A 306 4.12 -5.67 -9.45
C GLU A 306 4.39 -4.25 -9.94
N GLN A 307 3.42 -3.35 -9.81
CA GLN A 307 3.59 -1.94 -10.16
C GLN A 307 4.56 -1.22 -9.20
N GLN A 308 4.56 -1.61 -7.92
CA GLN A 308 5.45 -1.03 -6.91
C GLN A 308 6.90 -1.50 -7.06
N GLU A 309 7.13 -2.58 -7.80
CA GLU A 309 8.45 -3.17 -8.02
C GLU A 309 9.04 -2.84 -9.40
N VAL A 310 8.32 -2.10 -10.26
CA VAL A 310 8.78 -1.76 -11.62
C VAL A 310 10.12 -1.03 -11.62
N ASP A 311 10.39 -0.21 -10.58
CA ASP A 311 11.63 0.52 -10.38
C ASP A 311 12.62 -0.17 -9.42
N GLY A 312 12.48 -1.48 -9.21
CA GLY A 312 13.45 -2.35 -8.53
C GLY A 312 12.88 -3.24 -7.42
N TYR A 313 13.44 -4.45 -7.37
CA TYR A 313 13.26 -5.45 -6.32
C TYR A 313 14.60 -6.17 -6.10
N PRO A 314 15.02 -6.46 -4.84
CA PRO A 314 14.37 -6.11 -3.57
C PRO A 314 14.13 -4.61 -3.39
N GLN A 315 13.22 -4.23 -2.50
CA GLN A 315 12.69 -2.86 -2.40
C GLN A 315 13.76 -1.76 -2.37
N LEU A 316 14.87 -1.94 -1.65
CA LEU A 316 15.93 -0.94 -1.51
C LEU A 316 17.01 -0.99 -2.61
N VAL A 317 16.82 -1.83 -3.63
CA VAL A 317 17.71 -1.93 -4.79
C VAL A 317 17.03 -1.32 -6.01
N PRO A 318 17.25 -0.02 -6.30
CA PRO A 318 16.56 0.65 -7.38
C PRO A 318 17.09 0.25 -8.75
N LYS A 319 16.20 0.19 -9.74
CA LYS A 319 16.52 0.16 -11.17
C LYS A 319 15.80 1.28 -11.89
N ASP A 320 16.32 1.69 -13.02
CA ASP A 320 15.57 2.53 -13.94
C ASP A 320 14.62 1.64 -14.76
N TYR A 321 13.42 2.13 -15.03
CA TYR A 321 12.40 1.43 -15.81
C TYR A 321 12.05 2.24 -17.07
N GLN A 322 11.50 1.54 -18.08
CA GLN A 322 10.93 2.16 -19.26
C GLN A 322 9.44 2.44 -19.05
N LEU A 323 8.92 3.53 -19.65
CA LEU A 323 7.48 3.81 -19.56
C LEU A 323 6.63 2.67 -20.13
N SER A 324 7.13 1.99 -21.15
CA SER A 324 6.47 0.81 -21.72
C SER A 324 6.32 -0.34 -20.71
N GLU A 325 7.30 -0.59 -19.81
CA GLU A 325 7.15 -1.57 -18.71
C GLU A 325 6.02 -1.17 -17.76
N PHE A 326 6.00 0.10 -17.34
CA PHE A 326 4.96 0.64 -16.45
C PHE A 326 3.56 0.53 -17.08
N LYS A 327 3.44 0.87 -18.37
CA LYS A 327 2.19 0.76 -19.15
C LYS A 327 1.75 -0.70 -19.29
N GLU A 328 2.69 -1.60 -19.55
CA GLU A 328 2.39 -3.03 -19.70
C GLU A 328 1.82 -3.60 -18.40
N ILE A 329 2.47 -3.34 -17.25
CA ILE A 329 2.00 -3.81 -15.96
C ILE A 329 0.60 -3.25 -15.67
N THR A 330 0.44 -1.93 -15.77
CA THR A 330 -0.87 -1.28 -15.52
C THR A 330 -1.95 -1.87 -16.42
N SER A 331 -1.67 -2.02 -17.72
CA SER A 331 -2.65 -2.51 -18.69
C SER A 331 -2.99 -3.98 -18.47
N ARG A 332 -2.02 -4.81 -18.13
CA ARG A 332 -2.23 -6.23 -17.82
C ARG A 332 -3.18 -6.39 -16.63
N TRP A 333 -2.95 -5.65 -15.53
CA TRP A 333 -3.86 -5.66 -14.39
C TRP A 333 -5.26 -5.15 -14.73
N GLN A 334 -5.38 -4.11 -15.54
CA GLN A 334 -6.68 -3.61 -16.01
C GLN A 334 -7.41 -4.68 -16.84
N VAL A 335 -6.73 -5.30 -17.81
CA VAL A 335 -7.33 -6.24 -18.74
C VAL A 335 -7.63 -7.59 -18.10
N GLU A 336 -6.66 -8.18 -17.35
CA GLU A 336 -6.84 -9.53 -16.80
C GLU A 336 -7.89 -9.56 -15.68
N MET A 337 -7.90 -8.56 -14.79
CA MET A 337 -8.95 -8.48 -13.76
C MET A 337 -10.33 -8.30 -14.41
N GLN A 338 -10.44 -7.43 -15.38
CA GLN A 338 -11.69 -7.18 -16.09
C GLN A 338 -12.19 -8.43 -16.84
N LYS A 339 -11.32 -9.08 -17.59
CA LYS A 339 -11.62 -10.28 -18.38
C LYS A 339 -12.04 -11.47 -17.51
N ARG A 340 -11.44 -11.59 -16.33
CA ARG A 340 -11.68 -12.71 -15.41
C ARG A 340 -12.77 -12.42 -14.36
N GLY A 341 -13.29 -11.18 -14.30
CA GLY A 341 -14.34 -10.77 -13.36
C GLY A 341 -13.83 -10.42 -11.97
N GLY A 342 -12.53 -10.29 -11.78
CA GLY A 342 -11.92 -9.79 -10.53
C GLY A 342 -12.01 -8.26 -10.42
N TRP A 343 -11.57 -7.69 -9.30
CA TRP A 343 -11.60 -6.24 -9.07
C TRP A 343 -10.27 -5.73 -8.53
N ASN A 344 -9.75 -4.66 -9.14
CA ASN A 344 -8.46 -4.05 -8.78
C ASN A 344 -8.54 -3.15 -7.54
N SER A 345 -7.41 -2.99 -6.85
CA SER A 345 -7.07 -1.80 -6.08
C SER A 345 -6.16 -0.90 -6.92
N ILE A 346 -6.46 0.40 -6.96
CA ILE A 346 -5.65 1.42 -7.65
C ILE A 346 -4.95 2.26 -6.59
N TYR A 347 -3.63 2.23 -6.56
CA TYR A 347 -2.79 3.00 -5.65
C TYR A 347 -1.38 3.17 -6.23
N LEU A 348 -0.72 4.26 -5.88
CA LEU A 348 0.70 4.49 -6.17
C LEU A 348 1.51 4.67 -4.89
N GLU A 349 0.86 5.05 -3.79
CA GLU A 349 1.48 5.26 -2.49
C GLU A 349 0.78 4.48 -1.38
N ASN A 350 1.56 4.12 -0.38
CA ASN A 350 1.13 3.66 0.93
C ASN A 350 2.25 3.91 1.95
N HIS A 351 2.10 3.44 3.18
CA HIS A 351 3.08 3.60 4.26
C HIS A 351 4.38 2.78 4.08
N ASP A 352 4.45 1.92 3.06
CA ASP A 352 5.58 1.02 2.79
C ASP A 352 6.32 1.32 1.49
N VAL A 353 5.93 2.36 0.75
CA VAL A 353 6.58 2.74 -0.51
C VAL A 353 6.90 4.22 -0.54
N ALA A 354 7.98 4.58 -1.21
CA ALA A 354 8.39 5.96 -1.40
C ALA A 354 7.37 6.75 -2.25
N ARG A 355 7.41 8.08 -2.17
CA ARG A 355 6.44 9.00 -2.78
C ARG A 355 6.38 8.87 -4.30
N SER A 356 5.18 8.78 -4.84
CA SER A 356 4.94 8.54 -6.27
C SER A 356 5.46 9.66 -7.16
N VAL A 357 5.34 10.90 -6.72
CA VAL A 357 5.84 12.06 -7.47
C VAL A 357 7.36 12.03 -7.65
N SER A 358 8.09 11.47 -6.68
CA SER A 358 9.56 11.30 -6.74
C SER A 358 9.99 10.04 -7.49
N ARG A 359 9.12 8.99 -7.53
CA ARG A 359 9.40 7.71 -8.19
C ARG A 359 9.00 7.68 -9.65
N PHE A 360 7.78 8.09 -9.93
CA PHE A 360 7.10 7.98 -11.23
C PHE A 360 6.91 9.33 -11.90
N GLY A 361 7.07 10.42 -11.17
CA GLY A 361 6.97 11.80 -11.63
C GLY A 361 8.33 12.49 -11.77
N ASN A 362 8.31 13.79 -11.56
CA ASN A 362 9.49 14.64 -11.54
C ASN A 362 9.32 15.77 -10.51
N ASP A 363 10.06 15.69 -9.43
CA ASP A 363 10.07 16.67 -8.34
C ASP A 363 11.24 17.65 -8.39
N SER A 364 11.97 17.69 -9.52
CA SER A 364 13.20 18.50 -9.66
C SER A 364 12.94 20.01 -9.66
N THR A 365 11.74 20.44 -10.02
CA THR A 365 11.29 21.83 -9.89
C THR A 365 9.84 21.85 -9.38
N PRO A 366 9.40 22.96 -8.74
CA PRO A 366 8.01 23.11 -8.28
C PRO A 366 6.99 22.90 -9.41
N GLU A 367 7.26 23.43 -10.60
CA GLU A 367 6.38 23.34 -11.77
C GLU A 367 6.22 21.89 -12.23
N TYR A 368 7.31 21.13 -12.31
CA TYR A 368 7.28 19.73 -12.70
C TYR A 368 6.62 18.86 -11.62
N ARG A 369 6.91 19.13 -10.34
CA ARG A 369 6.27 18.43 -9.23
C ARG A 369 4.75 18.61 -9.26
N ILE A 370 4.25 19.84 -9.48
CA ILE A 370 2.81 20.10 -9.63
C ILE A 370 2.23 19.37 -10.85
N ALA A 371 2.90 19.48 -12.00
CA ALA A 371 2.39 18.90 -13.24
C ALA A 371 2.33 17.36 -13.17
N THR A 372 3.40 16.72 -12.66
CA THR A 372 3.49 15.26 -12.55
C THR A 372 2.57 14.70 -11.48
N ALA A 373 2.44 15.35 -10.31
CA ALA A 373 1.48 14.93 -9.28
C ALA A 373 0.05 14.93 -9.82
N LYS A 374 -0.34 15.96 -10.56
CA LYS A 374 -1.65 16.03 -11.21
C LYS A 374 -1.81 14.99 -12.33
N LEU A 375 -0.76 14.70 -13.10
CA LEU A 375 -0.76 13.66 -14.12
C LEU A 375 -1.02 12.29 -13.47
N LEU A 376 -0.31 11.96 -12.38
CA LEU A 376 -0.48 10.71 -11.64
C LEU A 376 -1.88 10.61 -11.01
N ALA A 377 -2.42 11.71 -10.49
CA ALA A 377 -3.80 11.78 -10.01
C ALA A 377 -4.82 11.50 -11.11
N ALA A 378 -4.64 12.10 -12.30
CA ALA A 378 -5.51 11.85 -13.45
C ALA A 378 -5.46 10.38 -13.88
N MET A 379 -4.27 9.77 -13.93
CA MET A 379 -4.09 8.35 -14.23
C MET A 379 -4.84 7.48 -13.22
N GLN A 380 -4.59 7.64 -11.94
CA GLN A 380 -5.22 6.83 -10.89
C GLN A 380 -6.75 6.96 -10.92
N CYS A 381 -7.26 8.18 -11.01
CA CYS A 381 -8.71 8.45 -11.01
C CYS A 381 -9.43 7.90 -12.25
N THR A 382 -8.74 7.61 -13.34
CA THR A 382 -9.34 7.12 -14.58
C THR A 382 -9.13 5.62 -14.81
N LEU A 383 -8.38 4.91 -13.97
CA LEU A 383 -8.22 3.46 -14.01
C LEU A 383 -9.35 2.74 -13.26
N SER A 384 -9.73 1.52 -13.74
CA SER A 384 -10.74 0.67 -13.11
C SER A 384 -10.20 -0.02 -11.86
N GLY A 385 -10.93 0.12 -10.76
CA GLY A 385 -10.60 -0.45 -9.46
C GLY A 385 -11.03 0.46 -8.31
N THR A 386 -10.98 -0.03 -7.10
CA THR A 386 -11.16 0.78 -5.88
C THR A 386 -9.95 1.70 -5.73
N LEU A 387 -10.19 3.01 -5.59
CA LEU A 387 -9.13 4.02 -5.51
C LEU A 387 -8.66 4.20 -4.06
N TYR A 388 -7.36 4.08 -3.86
CA TYR A 388 -6.68 4.37 -2.61
C TYR A 388 -5.75 5.57 -2.78
N VAL A 389 -5.84 6.52 -1.85
CA VAL A 389 -4.99 7.72 -1.78
C VAL A 389 -4.26 7.68 -0.45
N TYR A 390 -2.97 7.91 -0.45
CA TYR A 390 -2.17 7.95 0.77
C TYR A 390 -2.01 9.38 1.28
N GLN A 391 -2.00 9.57 2.61
CA GLN A 391 -1.80 10.89 3.21
C GLN A 391 -0.58 11.62 2.63
N GLY A 392 -0.82 12.86 2.19
CA GLY A 392 0.21 13.72 1.57
C GLY A 392 0.34 13.56 0.06
N GLU A 393 -0.23 12.52 -0.55
CA GLU A 393 -0.26 12.38 -2.02
C GLU A 393 -1.09 13.50 -2.65
N GLU A 394 -2.19 13.88 -2.02
CA GLU A 394 -3.09 14.94 -2.47
C GLU A 394 -2.48 16.34 -2.48
N ILE A 395 -1.37 16.52 -1.78
CA ILE A 395 -0.59 17.76 -1.79
C ILE A 395 0.79 17.57 -2.45
N ALA A 396 1.05 16.40 -3.05
CA ALA A 396 2.31 16.03 -3.67
C ALA A 396 3.51 16.09 -2.71
N MET A 397 3.43 15.53 -1.52
CA MET A 397 4.62 15.32 -0.68
C MET A 397 5.65 14.49 -1.42
N ALA A 398 6.92 14.89 -1.36
CA ALA A 398 8.03 14.24 -2.05
C ALA A 398 8.87 13.38 -1.09
N ASN A 399 9.82 12.63 -1.67
CA ASN A 399 10.81 11.90 -0.89
C ASN A 399 11.64 12.84 -0.01
N LEU A 400 12.18 12.32 1.08
CA LEU A 400 13.07 13.04 2.00
C LEU A 400 14.25 13.68 1.24
N PRO A 401 14.77 14.82 1.71
CA PRO A 401 15.93 15.49 1.12
C PRO A 401 17.13 14.55 0.98
N LYS A 402 17.81 14.60 -0.16
CA LYS A 402 18.93 13.70 -0.47
C LYS A 402 20.18 13.94 0.39
N ASP A 403 20.27 15.07 1.07
CA ASP A 403 21.35 15.40 2.01
C ASP A 403 21.09 14.92 3.45
N TRP A 404 19.93 14.33 3.72
CA TRP A 404 19.67 13.75 5.02
C TRP A 404 20.53 12.49 5.24
N PRO A 405 21.24 12.41 6.38
CA PRO A 405 22.08 11.26 6.71
C PRO A 405 21.23 10.05 7.13
N ILE A 406 21.89 8.89 7.24
CA ILE A 406 21.23 7.62 7.61
C ILE A 406 20.49 7.69 8.96
N GLU A 407 20.94 8.54 9.87
CA GLU A 407 20.35 8.73 11.21
C GLU A 407 18.93 9.33 11.15
N GLU A 408 18.54 9.95 10.04
CA GLU A 408 17.18 10.46 9.81
C GLU A 408 16.24 9.39 9.22
N TYR A 409 16.77 8.24 8.76
CA TYR A 409 16.00 7.09 8.34
C TYR A 409 15.79 6.17 9.54
N ILE A 410 14.57 6.05 10.01
CA ILE A 410 14.24 5.36 11.27
C ILE A 410 13.54 4.01 11.10
N ASP A 411 13.18 3.68 9.86
CA ASP A 411 12.55 2.40 9.56
C ASP A 411 13.53 1.24 9.74
N ILE A 412 13.04 0.13 10.32
CA ILE A 412 13.85 -1.05 10.61
C ILE A 412 14.50 -1.63 9.36
N ALA A 413 13.80 -1.66 8.21
CA ALA A 413 14.36 -2.19 6.97
C ALA A 413 15.52 -1.32 6.47
N SER A 414 15.38 0.02 6.53
CA SER A 414 16.43 0.97 6.16
C SER A 414 17.67 0.83 7.02
N GLN A 415 17.48 0.77 8.34
CA GLN A 415 18.57 0.67 9.30
C GLN A 415 19.30 -0.68 9.22
N THR A 416 18.55 -1.78 9.13
CA THR A 416 19.13 -3.13 9.03
C THR A 416 19.91 -3.30 7.74
N TYR A 417 19.33 -2.93 6.60
CA TYR A 417 19.99 -3.01 5.29
C TYR A 417 21.31 -2.22 5.27
N TYR A 418 21.27 -0.97 5.76
CA TYR A 418 22.49 -0.15 5.83
C TYR A 418 23.55 -0.76 6.75
N ALA A 419 23.16 -1.26 7.92
CA ALA A 419 24.08 -1.85 8.89
C ALA A 419 24.73 -3.15 8.38
N GLU A 420 23.96 -4.04 7.75
CA GLU A 420 24.46 -5.29 7.18
C GLU A 420 25.46 -5.01 6.03
N GLU A 421 25.10 -4.13 5.09
CA GLU A 421 25.98 -3.75 3.98
C GLU A 421 27.27 -3.07 4.49
N LEU A 422 27.18 -2.21 5.50
CA LEU A 422 28.34 -1.60 6.13
C LEU A 422 29.27 -2.65 6.74
N ALA A 423 28.72 -3.63 7.44
CA ALA A 423 29.50 -4.73 8.04
C ALA A 423 30.21 -5.58 6.96
N VAL A 424 29.50 -5.92 5.89
CA VAL A 424 30.07 -6.68 4.75
C VAL A 424 31.22 -5.90 4.10
N ARG A 425 31.04 -4.59 3.85
CA ARG A 425 32.07 -3.74 3.21
C ARG A 425 33.29 -3.53 4.11
N LYS A 426 33.08 -3.34 5.42
CA LYS A 426 34.17 -3.29 6.39
C LYS A 426 35.00 -4.57 6.40
N ALA A 427 34.32 -5.74 6.39
CA ALA A 427 35.00 -7.03 6.38
C ALA A 427 35.79 -7.26 5.08
N LYS A 428 35.26 -6.84 3.94
CA LYS A 428 35.92 -7.00 2.63
C LYS A 428 37.09 -6.04 2.40
N SER A 429 36.93 -4.78 2.77
CA SER A 429 37.92 -3.71 2.46
C SER A 429 38.94 -3.48 3.57
N GLY A 430 38.64 -3.87 4.82
CA GLY A 430 39.41 -3.46 6.00
C GLY A 430 39.34 -1.97 6.34
N ALA A 431 38.59 -1.18 5.57
CA ALA A 431 38.41 0.24 5.80
C ALA A 431 37.43 0.49 6.94
N PRO A 432 37.71 1.41 7.88
CA PRO A 432 36.78 1.76 8.95
C PRO A 432 35.50 2.43 8.43
N ASN A 433 35.60 3.19 7.36
CA ASN A 433 34.49 3.89 6.71
C ASN A 433 34.52 3.60 5.20
N PRO A 434 33.95 2.47 4.75
CA PRO A 434 33.83 2.16 3.33
C PRO A 434 32.83 3.10 2.64
N ASP A 435 32.93 3.24 1.33
CA ASP A 435 31.93 3.97 0.54
C ASP A 435 30.55 3.28 0.63
N MET A 436 29.53 4.07 0.99
CA MET A 436 28.13 3.64 1.12
C MET A 436 27.19 4.45 0.22
N SER A 437 27.75 5.18 -0.76
CA SER A 437 26.98 6.12 -1.59
C SER A 437 25.89 5.44 -2.42
N ASP A 438 26.12 4.23 -2.91
CA ASP A 438 25.13 3.42 -3.66
C ASP A 438 23.99 2.92 -2.76
N ILE A 439 24.30 2.53 -1.52
CA ILE A 439 23.29 2.14 -0.52
C ILE A 439 22.43 3.36 -0.16
N MET A 440 23.06 4.50 0.10
CA MET A 440 22.32 5.75 0.35
C MET A 440 21.47 6.15 -0.86
N ASN A 441 21.94 5.96 -2.09
CA ASN A 441 21.13 6.19 -3.29
C ASN A 441 19.89 5.30 -3.32
N GLY A 442 20.02 4.03 -2.96
CA GLY A 442 18.88 3.10 -2.83
C GLY A 442 17.86 3.61 -1.82
N LEU A 443 18.31 3.96 -0.61
CA LEU A 443 17.48 4.52 0.45
C LEU A 443 16.79 5.81 0.01
N GLN A 444 17.52 6.76 -0.59
CA GLN A 444 16.98 8.04 -1.09
C GLN A 444 15.91 7.89 -2.18
N ARG A 445 15.86 6.76 -2.87
CA ARG A 445 14.87 6.48 -3.91
C ARG A 445 13.67 5.67 -3.39
N LYS A 446 13.91 4.73 -2.46
CA LYS A 446 12.96 3.63 -2.22
C LYS A 446 12.58 3.40 -0.75
N ALA A 447 13.23 4.07 0.22
CA ALA A 447 12.97 3.83 1.64
C ALA A 447 11.52 4.12 2.05
N ARG A 448 10.97 3.30 2.94
CA ARG A 448 9.63 3.50 3.53
C ARG A 448 9.53 4.79 4.34
N ASP A 449 10.66 5.26 4.86
CA ASP A 449 10.78 6.53 5.60
C ASP A 449 10.18 7.72 4.85
N HIS A 450 10.27 7.74 3.52
CA HIS A 450 9.70 8.80 2.70
C HIS A 450 8.19 8.95 2.85
N ALA A 451 7.47 7.84 3.03
CA ALA A 451 6.03 7.84 3.25
C ALA A 451 5.65 8.16 4.69
N ARG A 452 6.57 7.95 5.65
CA ARG A 452 6.28 8.07 7.09
C ARG A 452 6.63 9.44 7.66
N ASN A 453 7.13 10.34 6.82
CA ASN A 453 7.38 11.73 7.19
C ASN A 453 6.06 12.43 7.60
N PRO A 454 6.07 13.27 8.67
CA PRO A 454 4.88 13.96 9.14
C PRO A 454 4.18 14.80 8.08
N MET A 455 2.85 14.76 8.10
CA MET A 455 1.98 15.51 7.19
C MET A 455 2.22 17.02 7.31
N GLN A 456 2.25 17.71 6.16
CA GLN A 456 2.53 19.14 6.06
C GLN A 456 1.20 19.93 5.99
N TRP A 457 0.69 20.37 7.14
CA TRP A 457 -0.59 21.08 7.22
C TRP A 457 -0.48 22.57 6.90
N ASP A 458 0.55 23.24 7.44
CA ASP A 458 0.77 24.68 7.22
C ASP A 458 2.26 25.06 7.37
N ASP A 459 2.59 26.36 7.33
CA ASP A 459 3.93 26.89 7.43
C ASP A 459 4.39 27.23 8.87
N SER A 460 3.58 26.88 9.87
CA SER A 460 3.94 27.01 11.28
C SER A 460 5.00 26.00 11.70
N PRO A 461 5.62 26.12 12.89
CA PRO A 461 6.60 25.16 13.37
C PRO A 461 6.11 23.71 13.26
N ASN A 462 7.01 22.80 12.86
CA ASN A 462 6.69 21.39 12.61
C ASN A 462 5.59 21.18 11.54
N ALA A 463 5.49 22.09 10.56
CA ALA A 463 4.52 22.01 9.47
C ALA A 463 3.04 22.01 9.92
N GLY A 464 2.73 22.52 11.09
CA GLY A 464 1.38 22.41 11.67
C GLY A 464 0.99 20.96 12.00
N PHE A 465 1.94 20.02 11.97
CA PHE A 465 1.72 18.61 12.33
C PHE A 465 1.26 18.50 13.78
N SER A 466 1.93 19.20 14.71
CA SER A 466 1.49 19.29 16.09
C SER A 466 0.68 20.57 16.30
N LEU A 467 -0.48 20.45 16.92
CA LEU A 467 -1.32 21.58 17.34
C LEU A 467 -0.66 22.38 18.49
N ARG A 468 0.44 21.87 19.03
CA ARG A 468 1.30 22.53 20.02
C ARG A 468 2.70 22.71 19.41
N GLY A 469 3.02 23.89 18.94
CA GLY A 469 4.18 24.19 18.11
C GLY A 469 5.57 23.94 18.72
N ASP A 470 5.67 23.54 19.99
CA ASP A 470 6.88 23.22 20.71
C ASP A 470 7.18 21.70 20.80
N ALA A 471 6.27 20.86 20.32
CA ALA A 471 6.47 19.41 20.27
C ALA A 471 7.59 19.04 19.32
N LYS A 472 8.41 18.06 19.70
CA LYS A 472 9.39 17.44 18.80
C LYS A 472 8.73 16.26 18.09
N PRO A 473 8.49 16.34 16.77
CA PRO A 473 7.94 15.21 16.03
C PRO A 473 8.79 13.95 16.16
N TRP A 474 8.15 12.78 16.19
CA TRP A 474 8.80 11.48 16.28
C TRP A 474 9.75 11.20 15.11
N MET A 475 9.46 11.80 13.96
CA MET A 475 10.29 11.83 12.77
C MET A 475 10.45 13.29 12.32
N ARG A 476 11.62 13.67 11.81
CA ARG A 476 11.88 15.02 11.30
C ARG A 476 10.90 15.39 10.19
N VAL A 477 10.32 16.58 10.26
CA VAL A 477 9.45 17.14 9.22
C VAL A 477 10.28 17.48 7.97
N HIS A 478 9.73 17.28 6.79
CA HIS A 478 10.39 17.61 5.53
C HIS A 478 10.72 19.10 5.44
N ASP A 479 11.93 19.44 4.94
CA ASP A 479 12.46 20.80 4.98
C ASP A 479 11.67 21.81 4.11
N ASP A 480 10.90 21.35 3.11
CA ASP A 480 10.12 22.19 2.20
C ASP A 480 8.73 22.59 2.73
N TYR A 481 8.34 22.18 3.94
CA TYR A 481 6.98 22.35 4.47
C TYR A 481 6.47 23.81 4.44
N ARG A 482 7.38 24.78 4.51
CA ARG A 482 7.00 26.20 4.46
C ARG A 482 6.43 26.62 3.12
N ASP A 483 6.86 25.98 2.04
CA ASP A 483 6.42 26.25 0.68
C ASP A 483 5.42 25.22 0.18
N TRP A 484 5.41 24.02 0.79
CA TRP A 484 4.64 22.88 0.34
C TRP A 484 3.78 22.31 1.47
N ASN A 485 2.53 22.75 1.58
CA ASN A 485 1.62 22.35 2.64
C ASN A 485 0.15 22.52 2.25
N VAL A 486 -0.75 21.93 3.05
CA VAL A 486 -2.20 21.99 2.83
C VAL A 486 -2.73 23.43 2.80
N ALA A 487 -2.33 24.25 3.77
CA ALA A 487 -2.87 25.61 3.91
C ALA A 487 -2.58 26.48 2.68
N LYS A 488 -1.42 26.33 2.05
CA LYS A 488 -1.07 27.05 0.80
C LYS A 488 -1.84 26.55 -0.42
N GLN A 489 -2.31 25.30 -0.38
CA GLN A 489 -3.01 24.70 -1.51
C GLN A 489 -4.54 24.82 -1.39
N ILE A 490 -5.07 25.01 -0.19
CA ILE A 490 -6.50 25.29 0.01
C ILE A 490 -6.86 26.63 -0.66
N GLY A 491 -7.92 26.59 -1.50
CA GLY A 491 -8.42 27.77 -2.20
C GLY A 491 -7.62 28.19 -3.44
N ASP A 492 -6.44 27.64 -3.66
CA ASP A 492 -5.73 27.79 -4.94
C ASP A 492 -6.30 26.79 -5.96
N PRO A 493 -7.02 27.26 -6.98
CA PRO A 493 -7.64 26.39 -7.97
C PRO A 493 -6.63 25.67 -8.87
N ASP A 494 -5.35 26.11 -8.86
CA ASP A 494 -4.26 25.51 -9.61
C ASP A 494 -3.40 24.56 -8.79
N SER A 495 -3.67 24.43 -7.49
CA SER A 495 -2.96 23.50 -6.62
C SER A 495 -3.21 22.03 -6.98
N VAL A 496 -2.33 21.15 -6.48
CA VAL A 496 -2.48 19.70 -6.61
C VAL A 496 -3.72 19.24 -5.83
N LEU A 497 -3.93 19.77 -4.63
CA LEU A 497 -5.09 19.49 -3.78
C LEU A 497 -6.42 19.82 -4.50
N SER A 498 -6.52 20.99 -5.12
CA SER A 498 -7.72 21.38 -5.87
C SER A 498 -7.93 20.51 -7.11
N PHE A 499 -6.85 20.02 -7.71
CA PHE A 499 -6.94 19.10 -8.83
C PHE A 499 -7.44 17.73 -8.38
N TRP A 500 -6.94 17.18 -7.27
CA TRP A 500 -7.45 15.94 -6.69
C TRP A 500 -8.95 16.01 -6.39
N LYS A 501 -9.42 17.10 -5.76
CA LYS A 501 -10.86 17.32 -5.53
C LYS A 501 -11.67 17.23 -6.81
N ARG A 502 -11.21 17.90 -7.87
CA ARG A 502 -11.88 17.86 -9.18
C ARG A 502 -11.84 16.46 -9.81
N MET A 503 -10.69 15.77 -9.72
CA MET A 503 -10.56 14.41 -10.25
C MET A 503 -11.44 13.40 -9.52
N LEU A 504 -11.56 13.49 -8.20
CA LEU A 504 -12.45 12.64 -7.42
C LEU A 504 -13.91 12.90 -7.76
N ALA A 505 -14.32 14.16 -7.91
CA ALA A 505 -15.65 14.54 -8.37
C ALA A 505 -15.92 14.04 -9.80
N PHE A 506 -14.95 14.20 -10.70
CA PHE A 506 -15.02 13.71 -12.08
C PHE A 506 -15.17 12.19 -12.12
N ARG A 507 -14.37 11.45 -11.34
CA ARG A 507 -14.48 9.98 -11.24
C ARG A 507 -15.87 9.54 -10.78
N LYS A 508 -16.47 10.22 -9.79
CA LYS A 508 -17.83 9.94 -9.30
C LYS A 508 -18.91 10.29 -10.35
N GLY A 509 -18.66 11.28 -11.19
CA GLY A 509 -19.55 11.71 -12.26
C GLY A 509 -19.51 10.82 -13.50
N HIS A 510 -18.39 10.16 -13.77
CA HIS A 510 -18.16 9.36 -14.97
C HIS A 510 -17.87 7.90 -14.64
N LEU A 511 -18.86 7.04 -14.82
CA LEU A 511 -18.74 5.61 -14.51
C LEU A 511 -17.75 4.88 -15.41
N SER A 512 -17.40 5.43 -16.56
CA SER A 512 -16.30 4.91 -17.40
C SER A 512 -14.95 4.93 -16.67
N CYS A 513 -14.71 5.86 -15.75
CA CYS A 513 -13.54 5.84 -14.88
C CYS A 513 -13.44 4.53 -14.09
N THR A 514 -14.57 4.08 -13.53
CA THR A 514 -14.63 2.92 -12.63
C THR A 514 -14.87 1.61 -13.38
N TYR A 515 -15.82 1.56 -14.29
CA TYR A 515 -16.32 0.33 -14.93
C TYR A 515 -15.94 0.19 -16.40
N GLY A 516 -15.33 1.22 -17.01
CA GLY A 516 -15.06 1.24 -18.45
C GLY A 516 -14.09 0.13 -18.89
N TYR A 517 -14.36 -0.48 -20.03
CA TYR A 517 -13.44 -1.41 -20.67
C TYR A 517 -12.18 -0.69 -21.12
N TYR A 518 -11.05 -1.18 -20.65
CA TYR A 518 -9.75 -0.57 -20.89
C TYR A 518 -9.12 -1.03 -22.20
N THR A 519 -8.58 -0.10 -22.97
CA THR A 519 -7.78 -0.36 -24.16
C THR A 519 -6.55 0.53 -24.18
N LEU A 520 -5.36 -0.08 -24.09
CA LEU A 520 -4.09 0.64 -24.22
C LEU A 520 -3.90 1.14 -25.66
N LEU A 521 -3.50 2.40 -25.79
CA LEU A 521 -3.07 2.98 -27.06
C LEU A 521 -1.55 3.10 -27.09
N SER A 522 -0.94 2.89 -28.27
CA SER A 522 0.51 3.06 -28.49
C SER A 522 1.40 2.40 -27.42
N PRO A 523 1.36 1.07 -27.25
CA PRO A 523 2.07 0.37 -26.16
C PRO A 523 3.58 0.60 -26.15
N GLY A 524 4.21 0.77 -27.31
CA GLY A 524 5.66 0.99 -27.43
C GLY A 524 6.10 2.46 -27.40
N ASP A 525 5.21 3.39 -27.10
CA ASP A 525 5.56 4.81 -26.96
C ASP A 525 6.20 5.04 -25.59
N GLU A 526 7.42 5.60 -25.53
CA GLU A 526 8.16 5.84 -24.28
C GLU A 526 7.97 7.27 -23.72
N GLU A 527 7.11 8.06 -24.35
CA GLU A 527 6.82 9.44 -23.94
C GLU A 527 5.37 9.61 -23.48
N VAL A 528 4.44 8.91 -24.14
CA VAL A 528 3.00 9.08 -23.90
C VAL A 528 2.35 7.78 -23.44
N PHE A 529 1.63 7.87 -22.34
CA PHE A 529 0.71 6.83 -21.88
C PHE A 529 -0.72 7.23 -22.23
N ALA A 530 -1.29 6.58 -23.24
CA ALA A 530 -2.65 6.85 -23.68
C ALA A 530 -3.50 5.58 -23.67
N TYR A 531 -4.76 5.72 -23.29
CA TYR A 531 -5.73 4.62 -23.26
C TYR A 531 -7.16 5.14 -23.44
N VAL A 532 -8.04 4.23 -23.82
CA VAL A 532 -9.48 4.47 -23.94
C VAL A 532 -10.20 3.61 -22.90
N LYS A 533 -11.30 4.16 -22.38
CA LYS A 533 -12.24 3.42 -21.54
C LYS A 533 -13.66 3.57 -22.09
N GLU A 534 -14.41 2.47 -22.16
CA GLU A 534 -15.77 2.46 -22.71
C GLU A 534 -16.74 1.82 -21.71
N TYR A 535 -17.78 2.56 -21.36
CA TYR A 535 -18.85 2.09 -20.49
C TYR A 535 -20.20 2.54 -21.02
N LYS A 536 -21.03 1.60 -21.46
CA LYS A 536 -22.33 1.88 -22.13
C LYS A 536 -22.12 2.84 -23.31
N ASP A 537 -22.78 3.99 -23.27
CA ASP A 537 -22.70 5.02 -24.32
C ASP A 537 -21.59 6.06 -24.05
N GLU A 538 -20.85 5.92 -22.95
CA GLU A 538 -19.78 6.83 -22.57
C GLU A 538 -18.42 6.27 -23.00
N ARG A 539 -17.64 7.09 -23.69
CA ARG A 539 -16.26 6.80 -24.09
C ARG A 539 -15.34 7.86 -23.51
N MET A 540 -14.27 7.42 -22.87
CA MET A 540 -13.25 8.28 -22.30
C MET A 540 -11.90 8.03 -22.97
N LEU A 541 -11.26 9.09 -23.45
CA LEU A 541 -9.86 9.08 -23.89
C LEU A 541 -9.00 9.72 -22.80
N VAL A 542 -7.93 9.07 -22.43
CA VAL A 542 -6.90 9.59 -21.51
C VAL A 542 -5.57 9.65 -22.26
N VAL A 543 -4.88 10.80 -22.20
CA VAL A 543 -3.57 11.01 -22.80
C VAL A 543 -2.65 11.69 -21.76
N LEU A 544 -1.56 11.04 -21.43
CA LEU A 544 -0.62 11.44 -20.39
C LEU A 544 0.79 11.57 -20.97
N ASN A 545 1.34 12.77 -21.02
CA ASN A 545 2.72 13.00 -21.42
C ASN A 545 3.66 12.80 -20.22
N PHE A 546 4.48 11.75 -20.22
CA PHE A 546 5.42 11.44 -19.13
C PHE A 546 6.78 12.11 -19.30
N THR A 547 6.90 13.10 -20.21
CA THR A 547 8.16 13.79 -20.47
C THR A 547 8.13 15.26 -20.06
N LYS A 548 9.32 15.81 -19.82
CA LYS A 548 9.52 17.24 -19.57
C LYS A 548 9.47 18.10 -20.83
N ASP A 549 9.33 17.47 -21.98
CA ASP A 549 9.37 18.13 -23.27
C ASP A 549 7.95 18.34 -23.82
N THR A 550 7.76 19.40 -24.58
CA THR A 550 6.56 19.58 -25.37
C THR A 550 6.60 18.59 -26.52
N GLY A 551 5.56 17.79 -26.66
CA GLY A 551 5.48 16.74 -27.67
C GLY A 551 4.19 16.82 -28.48
N SER A 552 4.10 15.98 -29.49
CA SER A 552 2.93 15.85 -30.34
C SER A 552 2.58 14.37 -30.45
N TYR A 553 1.38 14.04 -30.03
CA TYR A 553 0.85 12.68 -30.07
C TYR A 553 -0.17 12.51 -31.20
N THR A 554 0.07 11.56 -32.10
CA THR A 554 -0.89 11.20 -33.14
C THR A 554 -1.86 10.18 -32.60
N LEU A 555 -3.15 10.56 -32.56
CA LEU A 555 -4.23 9.70 -32.07
C LEU A 555 -4.41 8.50 -33.02
N PRO A 556 -4.29 7.27 -32.53
CA PRO A 556 -4.60 6.10 -33.34
C PRO A 556 -6.14 5.99 -33.57
N LYS A 557 -6.53 5.18 -34.53
CA LYS A 557 -7.96 4.99 -34.86
C LYS A 557 -8.79 4.50 -33.68
N GLU A 558 -8.19 3.77 -32.81
CA GLU A 558 -8.77 3.24 -31.59
C GLU A 558 -9.16 4.32 -30.57
N ALA A 559 -8.64 5.56 -30.72
CA ALA A 559 -9.08 6.71 -29.93
C ALA A 559 -10.56 7.06 -30.19
N GLY A 560 -11.07 6.70 -31.36
CA GLY A 560 -12.48 6.88 -31.74
C GLY A 560 -12.84 8.27 -32.25
N ASP A 561 -14.14 8.56 -32.34
CA ASP A 561 -14.63 9.87 -32.77
C ASP A 561 -14.68 10.85 -31.59
N LEU A 562 -13.91 11.91 -31.69
CA LEU A 562 -13.78 12.98 -30.69
C LEU A 562 -14.48 14.28 -31.12
N SER A 563 -15.43 14.18 -32.06
CA SER A 563 -16.17 15.36 -32.59
C SER A 563 -17.15 15.97 -31.59
N ASN A 564 -17.67 15.15 -30.65
CA ASN A 564 -18.68 15.51 -29.66
C ASN A 564 -18.18 15.30 -28.21
N VAL A 565 -17.29 16.17 -27.76
CA VAL A 565 -16.83 16.14 -26.38
C VAL A 565 -17.95 16.62 -25.45
N SER A 566 -18.34 15.77 -24.51
CA SER A 566 -19.38 16.06 -23.50
C SER A 566 -18.80 16.65 -22.23
N ASP A 567 -17.62 16.19 -21.82
CA ASP A 567 -16.87 16.70 -20.66
C ASP A 567 -15.37 16.47 -20.81
N SER A 568 -14.57 17.21 -20.04
CA SER A 568 -13.12 17.08 -20.05
C SER A 568 -12.46 17.65 -18.81
N ILE A 569 -11.31 17.09 -18.45
CA ILE A 569 -10.47 17.60 -17.39
C ILE A 569 -8.98 17.45 -17.76
N GLY A 570 -8.19 18.45 -17.42
CA GLY A 570 -6.73 18.44 -17.61
C GLY A 570 -6.00 19.10 -16.46
N ASN A 571 -4.71 18.80 -16.34
CA ASN A 571 -3.86 19.35 -15.28
C ASN A 571 -3.37 20.78 -15.59
N TYR A 572 -3.57 21.26 -16.79
CA TYR A 572 -3.30 22.64 -17.19
C TYR A 572 -4.58 23.41 -17.46
N ARG A 573 -4.60 24.70 -17.18
CA ARG A 573 -5.70 25.59 -17.59
C ARG A 573 -5.64 25.93 -19.06
N GLY A 574 -6.78 26.20 -19.63
CA GLY A 574 -6.95 26.66 -21.00
C GLY A 574 -7.94 25.80 -21.79
N PRO A 575 -8.18 26.16 -23.03
CA PRO A 575 -9.03 25.36 -23.91
C PRO A 575 -8.37 24.01 -24.20
N LEU A 576 -9.20 23.01 -24.48
CA LEU A 576 -8.73 21.73 -25.00
C LEU A 576 -7.92 21.94 -26.28
N PRO A 577 -6.86 21.14 -26.50
CA PRO A 577 -6.20 21.09 -27.80
C PRO A 577 -7.18 20.67 -28.90
N ASP A 578 -6.86 20.99 -30.16
CA ASP A 578 -7.67 20.55 -31.30
C ASP A 578 -7.55 19.02 -31.50
N LEU A 579 -8.54 18.28 -31.00
CA LEU A 579 -8.60 16.82 -31.13
C LEU A 579 -9.07 16.36 -32.53
N LYS A 580 -9.71 17.24 -33.29
CA LYS A 580 -10.27 16.90 -34.63
C LYS A 580 -9.19 16.74 -35.70
N SER A 581 -8.04 17.33 -35.47
CA SER A 581 -6.87 17.15 -36.35
C SER A 581 -6.29 15.74 -36.31
N GLY A 582 -6.67 14.92 -35.34
CA GLY A 582 -6.07 13.61 -35.08
C GLY A 582 -4.66 13.69 -34.50
N LYS A 583 -4.20 14.90 -34.12
CA LYS A 583 -2.90 15.16 -33.53
C LYS A 583 -3.05 16.09 -32.35
N VAL A 584 -2.51 15.70 -31.21
CA VAL A 584 -2.60 16.44 -29.95
C VAL A 584 -1.22 17.00 -29.61
N GLU A 585 -1.13 18.31 -29.49
CA GLU A 585 0.08 18.95 -28.95
C GLU A 585 0.01 18.91 -27.43
N LEU A 586 1.06 18.40 -26.79
CA LEU A 586 1.12 18.16 -25.36
C LEU A 586 2.24 19.03 -24.73
N ARG A 587 1.91 19.66 -23.62
CA ARG A 587 2.88 20.38 -22.76
C ARG A 587 3.65 19.39 -21.91
N PRO A 588 4.76 19.80 -21.26
CA PRO A 588 5.48 18.97 -20.30
C PRO A 588 4.54 18.37 -19.23
N TYR A 589 4.57 17.06 -19.05
CA TYR A 589 3.74 16.35 -18.06
C TYR A 589 2.24 16.68 -18.15
N GLU A 590 1.73 16.91 -19.34
CA GLU A 590 0.30 17.19 -19.54
C GLU A 590 -0.54 15.93 -19.41
N ALA A 591 -1.61 16.02 -18.62
CA ALA A 591 -2.69 15.05 -18.56
C ALA A 591 -3.95 15.64 -19.20
N LEU A 592 -4.53 14.89 -20.12
CA LEU A 592 -5.76 15.22 -20.80
C LEU A 592 -6.75 14.06 -20.69
N VAL A 593 -7.92 14.31 -20.16
CA VAL A 593 -9.04 13.37 -20.09
C VAL A 593 -10.23 13.96 -20.80
N VAL A 594 -10.79 13.22 -21.74
CA VAL A 594 -11.90 13.67 -22.59
C VAL A 594 -12.98 12.62 -22.61
N VAL A 595 -14.23 13.02 -22.45
CA VAL A 595 -15.42 12.16 -22.49
C VAL A 595 -16.29 12.54 -23.68
N THR A 596 -16.74 11.52 -24.45
CA THR A 596 -17.62 11.65 -25.60
C THR A 596 -18.85 10.79 -25.47
#